data_7516ea783a56c3ead0d25989fec0324f
#
_entry.id   7516ea783a56c3ead0d25989fec0324f
#
_cell.length_a   1.000
_cell.length_b   1.000
_cell.length_c   1.000
_cell.angle_alpha   90.00
_cell.angle_beta   90.00
_cell.angle_gamma   90.00
#
_symmetry.space_group_name_H-M   'P 1'
#
loop_
_entity.id
_entity.type
_entity.pdbx_description
1 polymer ?
#
loop_
_entity_poly.entity_id
_entity_poly.type
_entity_poly.pdbx_seq_one_letter_code
_entity_poly.pdbx_strand_id
1 'polypeptide(L)'
;MRPLAIGIAVLGIAGAALGPFADAASGQPAPAGQKAAPRRAASPTTSFRDDVLPILTTRCASCHQPGGAGYDKSGLDLRSFAGVMKGTKYGPMVVPRDPDSSNLLVLLDWRAAPELRMPHAGKKLPLEERAQIRRWIIEGAKDN
;
A
#
# COMPACT_ATOMS: atom_id res chain seq x y z
N MET A 1 1.48 31.01 45.98
CA MET A 1 0.10 31.47 45.81
C MET A 1 0.12 32.93 45.39
N ARG A 2 -0.03 33.25 44.13
CA ARG A 2 -0.25 34.63 43.62
C ARG A 2 -1.14 34.50 42.37
N PRO A 3 -2.33 35.08 42.34
CA PRO A 3 -3.16 35.11 41.15
C PRO A 3 -2.75 36.24 40.23
N LEU A 4 -2.58 35.94 38.90
CA LEU A 4 -2.45 36.97 37.87
C LEU A 4 -3.82 37.30 37.31
N ALA A 5 -4.20 38.56 37.42
CA ALA A 5 -5.41 39.14 36.87
C ALA A 5 -5.34 39.26 35.38
N ILE A 6 -6.40 38.83 34.68
CA ILE A 6 -6.60 38.97 33.25
C ILE A 6 -7.38 40.27 33.01
N GLY A 7 -6.72 41.25 32.36
CA GLY A 7 -7.36 42.46 31.93
C GLY A 7 -8.05 42.25 30.58
N ILE A 8 -9.37 42.52 30.53
CA ILE A 8 -10.19 42.53 29.30
C ILE A 8 -10.18 43.95 28.77
N ALA A 9 -9.56 44.18 27.60
CA ALA A 9 -9.70 45.41 26.87
C ALA A 9 -10.80 45.26 25.82
N VAL A 10 -11.88 45.97 26.02
CA VAL A 10 -12.98 46.14 25.05
C VAL A 10 -12.60 47.35 24.16
N LEU A 11 -12.42 47.13 22.87
CA LEU A 11 -12.22 48.20 21.90
C LEU A 11 -13.39 48.23 20.91
N GLY A 12 -13.89 49.44 20.73
CA GLY A 12 -15.16 49.81 20.15
C GLY A 12 -15.37 49.50 18.67
N ILE A 13 -16.62 49.42 18.32
CA ILE A 13 -17.20 49.23 17.00
C ILE A 13 -17.24 50.58 16.28
N ALA A 14 -16.57 50.69 15.16
CA ALA A 14 -16.80 51.76 14.21
C ALA A 14 -17.54 51.20 12.99
N GLY A 15 -18.75 51.70 12.77
CA GLY A 15 -19.59 51.35 11.62
C GLY A 15 -18.98 51.80 10.29
N ALA A 16 -19.06 50.99 9.28
CA ALA A 16 -18.78 51.36 7.90
C ALA A 16 -19.98 51.04 7.01
N ALA A 17 -20.28 52.02 6.19
CA ALA A 17 -21.44 52.14 5.34
C ALA A 17 -21.58 51.06 4.28
N LEU A 18 -22.84 50.64 4.05
CA LEU A 18 -23.27 49.83 2.89
C LEU A 18 -23.16 50.70 1.61
N GLY A 19 -22.23 50.32 0.73
CA GLY A 19 -22.25 50.76 -0.65
C GLY A 19 -22.93 49.71 -1.54
N PRO A 20 -23.64 50.11 -2.61
CA PRO A 20 -24.31 49.15 -3.50
C PRO A 20 -23.26 48.44 -4.35
N PHE A 21 -23.21 47.10 -4.22
CA PHE A 21 -22.44 46.25 -5.13
C PHE A 21 -23.16 46.20 -6.48
N ALA A 22 -22.59 46.87 -7.48
CA ALA A 22 -22.95 46.69 -8.87
C ALA A 22 -22.46 45.31 -9.32
N ASP A 23 -23.38 44.43 -9.70
CA ASP A 23 -23.11 43.16 -10.38
C ASP A 23 -22.43 43.47 -11.74
N ALA A 24 -21.12 43.39 -11.77
CA ALA A 24 -20.38 43.27 -13.01
C ALA A 24 -20.27 41.78 -13.35
N ALA A 25 -21.18 41.29 -14.15
CA ALA A 25 -21.09 39.97 -14.76
C ALA A 25 -19.85 39.91 -15.66
N SER A 26 -18.70 39.57 -15.07
CA SER A 26 -17.47 39.24 -15.80
C SER A 26 -17.64 37.86 -16.42
N GLY A 27 -18.15 37.83 -17.64
CA GLY A 27 -18.12 36.63 -18.50
C GLY A 27 -16.68 36.25 -18.77
N GLN A 28 -16.11 35.34 -17.95
CA GLN A 28 -14.87 34.67 -18.28
C GLN A 28 -15.14 33.68 -19.40
N PRO A 29 -14.48 33.79 -20.56
CA PRO A 29 -14.55 32.78 -21.59
C PRO A 29 -13.99 31.47 -21.01
N ALA A 30 -14.75 30.38 -21.14
CA ALA A 30 -14.31 29.05 -20.79
C ALA A 30 -12.98 28.73 -21.49
N PRO A 31 -11.99 28.15 -20.81
CA PRO A 31 -10.74 27.78 -21.45
C PRO A 31 -11.02 26.71 -22.52
N ALA A 32 -10.95 27.12 -23.77
CA ALA A 32 -11.03 26.25 -24.92
C ALA A 32 -9.80 25.31 -24.92
N GLY A 33 -10.04 24.00 -24.95
CA GLY A 33 -9.07 23.02 -25.40
C GLY A 33 -8.02 22.58 -24.39
N GLN A 34 -8.41 22.04 -23.25
CA GLN A 34 -7.55 21.07 -22.58
C GLN A 34 -7.55 19.80 -23.44
N LYS A 35 -6.54 19.66 -24.31
CA LYS A 35 -6.22 18.39 -24.92
C LYS A 35 -6.13 17.37 -23.77
N ALA A 36 -7.06 16.42 -23.74
CA ALA A 36 -7.02 15.31 -22.80
C ALA A 36 -5.60 14.70 -22.86
N ALA A 37 -4.92 14.72 -21.72
CA ALA A 37 -3.62 14.06 -21.61
C ALA A 37 -3.78 12.62 -22.11
N PRO A 38 -2.82 12.09 -22.90
CA PRO A 38 -2.92 10.74 -23.40
C PRO A 38 -3.16 9.82 -22.22
N ARG A 39 -4.28 9.07 -22.25
CA ARG A 39 -4.63 8.08 -21.23
C ARG A 39 -3.44 7.12 -21.18
N ARG A 40 -2.64 7.22 -20.12
CA ARG A 40 -1.49 6.34 -19.89
C ARG A 40 -1.99 4.92 -20.09
N ALA A 41 -1.42 4.20 -21.05
CA ALA A 41 -1.75 2.81 -21.29
C ALA A 41 -1.70 2.10 -19.94
N ALA A 42 -2.77 1.35 -19.59
CA ALA A 42 -2.79 0.58 -18.36
C ALA A 42 -1.54 -0.29 -18.36
N SER A 43 -0.71 -0.15 -17.34
CA SER A 43 0.44 -1.05 -17.18
C SER A 43 -0.08 -2.48 -17.20
N PRO A 44 0.62 -3.42 -17.87
CA PRO A 44 0.16 -4.80 -17.90
C PRO A 44 -0.06 -5.27 -16.45
N THR A 45 -1.17 -5.99 -16.24
CA THR A 45 -1.51 -6.56 -14.93
C THR A 45 -0.41 -7.52 -14.51
N THR A 46 0.03 -7.44 -13.25
CA THR A 46 1.06 -8.34 -12.72
C THR A 46 0.53 -9.78 -12.71
N SER A 47 1.22 -10.68 -13.39
CA SER A 47 0.87 -12.10 -13.47
C SER A 47 1.40 -12.85 -12.25
N PHE A 48 0.56 -13.67 -11.62
CA PHE A 48 1.06 -14.58 -10.60
C PHE A 48 2.06 -15.56 -11.19
N ARG A 49 1.72 -16.17 -12.32
CA ARG A 49 2.52 -17.23 -12.96
C ARG A 49 3.86 -16.72 -13.47
N ASP A 50 3.85 -15.58 -14.16
CA ASP A 50 5.03 -15.11 -14.88
C ASP A 50 5.89 -14.16 -14.05
N ASP A 51 5.30 -13.46 -13.09
CA ASP A 51 6.00 -12.40 -12.34
C ASP A 51 6.25 -12.80 -10.87
N VAL A 52 5.25 -13.37 -10.18
CA VAL A 52 5.34 -13.60 -8.73
C VAL A 52 5.86 -15.00 -8.41
N LEU A 53 5.33 -16.03 -9.06
CA LEU A 53 5.71 -17.41 -8.80
C LEU A 53 7.20 -17.68 -9.00
N PRO A 54 7.88 -17.14 -10.02
CA PRO A 54 9.34 -17.30 -10.16
C PRO A 54 10.12 -16.73 -8.98
N ILE A 55 9.69 -15.61 -8.41
CA ILE A 55 10.32 -15.03 -7.21
C ILE A 55 10.15 -15.98 -6.04
N LEU A 56 8.91 -16.44 -5.78
CA LEU A 56 8.60 -17.31 -4.65
C LEU A 56 9.33 -18.67 -4.75
N THR A 57 9.37 -19.25 -5.94
CA THR A 57 10.04 -20.54 -6.15
C THR A 57 11.55 -20.44 -6.01
N THR A 58 12.16 -19.39 -6.52
CA THR A 58 13.62 -19.20 -6.47
C THR A 58 14.12 -18.78 -5.09
N ARG A 59 13.37 -17.92 -4.39
CA ARG A 59 13.82 -17.30 -3.15
C ARG A 59 13.34 -18.02 -1.90
N CYS A 60 12.21 -18.73 -1.97
CA CYS A 60 11.47 -19.15 -0.78
C CYS A 60 11.13 -20.64 -0.73
N ALA A 61 10.88 -21.28 -1.90
CA ALA A 61 10.33 -22.62 -1.95
C ALA A 61 11.25 -23.68 -1.32
N SER A 62 12.57 -23.48 -1.32
CA SER A 62 13.50 -24.43 -0.67
C SER A 62 13.16 -24.68 0.81
N CYS A 63 12.64 -23.65 1.50
CA CYS A 63 12.20 -23.76 2.89
C CYS A 63 10.67 -23.89 3.02
N HIS A 64 9.91 -23.31 2.08
CA HIS A 64 8.45 -23.27 2.13
C HIS A 64 7.81 -24.23 1.11
N GLN A 65 8.13 -25.50 1.25
CA GLN A 65 7.53 -26.64 0.55
C GLN A 65 7.48 -27.84 1.51
N PRO A 66 6.63 -28.86 1.28
CA PRO A 66 6.62 -30.08 2.09
C PRO A 66 8.03 -30.64 2.31
N GLY A 67 8.38 -30.89 3.57
CA GLY A 67 9.72 -31.31 4.00
C GLY A 67 10.73 -30.18 4.17
N GLY A 68 10.39 -28.94 3.88
CA GLY A 68 11.23 -27.78 4.16
C GLY A 68 10.95 -27.20 5.56
N ALA A 69 12.00 -26.69 6.22
CA ALA A 69 11.91 -26.22 7.60
C ALA A 69 10.87 -25.10 7.83
N GLY A 70 10.65 -24.22 6.84
CA GLY A 70 9.64 -23.18 6.90
C GLY A 70 8.22 -23.75 6.77
N TYR A 71 8.05 -24.75 5.92
CA TYR A 71 6.78 -25.47 5.77
C TYR A 71 6.43 -26.24 7.06
N ASP A 72 7.38 -26.98 7.62
CA ASP A 72 7.13 -27.78 8.83
C ASP A 72 6.70 -26.91 10.01
N LYS A 73 7.25 -25.70 10.10
CA LYS A 73 6.88 -24.74 11.14
C LYS A 73 5.55 -24.04 10.90
N SER A 74 5.22 -23.75 9.65
CA SER A 74 4.09 -22.86 9.32
C SER A 74 2.98 -23.50 8.50
N GLY A 75 3.26 -24.56 7.75
CA GLY A 75 2.37 -25.14 6.77
C GLY A 75 2.29 -24.33 5.45
N LEU A 76 3.11 -23.29 5.28
CA LEU A 76 3.08 -22.43 4.10
C LEU A 76 3.78 -23.10 2.92
N ASP A 77 3.06 -23.35 1.84
CA ASP A 77 3.61 -23.80 0.56
C ASP A 77 3.62 -22.65 -0.47
N LEU A 78 4.80 -22.26 -0.91
CA LEU A 78 4.99 -21.15 -1.83
C LEU A 78 5.23 -21.58 -3.29
N ARG A 79 4.96 -22.82 -3.64
CA ARG A 79 5.17 -23.37 -5.00
C ARG A 79 3.96 -23.22 -5.92
N SER A 80 2.83 -22.78 -5.39
CA SER A 80 1.60 -22.65 -6.18
C SER A 80 0.72 -21.53 -5.66
N PHE A 81 -0.14 -21.01 -6.53
CA PHE A 81 -1.16 -20.03 -6.14
C PHE A 81 -2.02 -20.53 -4.99
N ALA A 82 -2.53 -21.78 -5.10
CA ALA A 82 -3.36 -22.37 -4.06
C ALA A 82 -2.64 -22.45 -2.70
N GLY A 83 -1.35 -22.79 -2.70
CA GLY A 83 -0.54 -22.85 -1.50
C GLY A 83 -0.34 -21.47 -0.86
N VAL A 84 -0.03 -20.46 -1.66
CA VAL A 84 0.12 -19.07 -1.22
C VAL A 84 -1.18 -18.54 -0.61
N MET A 85 -2.30 -18.74 -1.29
CA MET A 85 -3.61 -18.23 -0.84
C MET A 85 -4.19 -19.02 0.33
N LYS A 86 -3.86 -20.30 0.46
CA LYS A 86 -4.20 -21.09 1.66
C LYS A 86 -3.54 -20.51 2.91
N GLY A 87 -2.33 -19.97 2.78
CA GLY A 87 -1.59 -19.38 3.87
C GLY A 87 -0.97 -20.41 4.81
N THR A 88 -0.88 -20.08 6.07
CA THR A 88 -0.27 -20.87 7.15
C THR A 88 -1.33 -21.51 8.04
N LYS A 89 -0.90 -22.42 8.92
CA LYS A 89 -1.75 -22.93 10.02
C LYS A 89 -2.19 -21.83 11.02
N TYR A 90 -1.60 -20.65 10.94
CA TYR A 90 -1.91 -19.50 11.79
C TYR A 90 -2.82 -18.48 11.10
N GLY A 91 -3.11 -18.65 9.81
CA GLY A 91 -3.98 -17.78 9.05
C GLY A 91 -3.42 -17.37 7.68
N PRO A 92 -4.14 -16.51 6.96
CA PRO A 92 -3.78 -16.08 5.62
C PRO A 92 -2.50 -15.25 5.61
N MET A 93 -1.72 -15.41 4.55
CA MET A 93 -0.51 -14.64 4.31
C MET A 93 -0.73 -13.50 3.33
N VAL A 94 -1.78 -13.58 2.52
CA VAL A 94 -2.15 -12.58 1.52
C VAL A 94 -3.59 -12.14 1.74
N VAL A 95 -3.81 -10.84 1.81
CA VAL A 95 -5.12 -10.20 1.80
C VAL A 95 -5.26 -9.48 0.46
N PRO A 96 -6.09 -9.98 -0.48
CA PRO A 96 -6.24 -9.35 -1.78
C PRO A 96 -6.61 -7.86 -1.68
N ARG A 97 -5.95 -7.02 -2.46
CA ARG A 97 -6.07 -5.55 -2.49
C ARG A 97 -5.55 -4.82 -1.25
N ASP A 98 -5.05 -5.55 -0.25
CA ASP A 98 -4.46 -4.94 0.95
C ASP A 98 -3.03 -5.46 1.18
N PRO A 99 -2.05 -4.80 0.58
CA PRO A 99 -0.65 -5.17 0.74
C PRO A 99 -0.11 -4.90 2.15
N ASP A 100 -0.69 -3.95 2.87
CA ASP A 100 -0.16 -3.56 4.18
C ASP A 100 -0.61 -4.49 5.28
N SER A 101 -1.79 -5.11 5.15
CA SER A 101 -2.27 -6.19 6.03
C SER A 101 -1.85 -7.60 5.55
N SER A 102 -1.19 -7.71 4.40
CA SER A 102 -0.66 -8.99 3.91
C SER A 102 0.61 -9.37 4.65
N ASN A 103 0.53 -10.39 5.52
CA ASN A 103 1.68 -10.86 6.30
C ASN A 103 2.87 -11.26 5.43
N LEU A 104 2.64 -11.74 4.22
CA LEU A 104 3.72 -12.02 3.27
C LEU A 104 4.62 -10.78 3.09
N LEU A 105 4.04 -9.62 2.82
CA LEU A 105 4.82 -8.38 2.66
C LEU A 105 5.31 -7.79 3.99
N VAL A 106 4.58 -7.98 5.10
CA VAL A 106 5.07 -7.58 6.43
C VAL A 106 6.42 -8.22 6.72
N LEU A 107 6.55 -9.51 6.42
CA LEU A 107 7.77 -10.28 6.66
C LEU A 107 8.88 -9.95 5.65
N LEU A 108 8.54 -9.80 4.37
CA LEU A 108 9.49 -9.49 3.30
C LEU A 108 10.00 -8.04 3.38
N ASP A 109 9.17 -7.10 3.83
CA ASP A 109 9.56 -5.70 4.05
C ASP A 109 10.29 -5.48 5.38
N TRP A 110 10.43 -6.55 6.16
CA TRP A 110 11.07 -6.53 7.48
C TRP A 110 10.39 -5.59 8.47
N ARG A 111 9.06 -5.46 8.34
CA ARG A 111 8.23 -4.70 9.28
C ARG A 111 7.89 -5.47 10.55
N ALA A 112 8.23 -6.76 10.59
CA ALA A 112 8.10 -7.62 11.77
C ALA A 112 9.37 -7.62 12.61
N ALA A 113 9.27 -8.22 13.81
CA ALA A 113 10.40 -8.46 14.69
C ALA A 113 11.52 -9.25 13.96
N PRO A 114 12.79 -9.03 14.29
CA PRO A 114 13.92 -9.60 13.55
C PRO A 114 13.84 -11.10 13.31
N GLU A 115 13.37 -11.86 14.31
CA GLU A 115 13.22 -13.31 14.27
C GLU A 115 12.14 -13.81 13.33
N LEU A 116 11.22 -12.93 12.90
CA LEU A 116 10.15 -13.25 11.96
C LEU A 116 10.45 -12.79 10.53
N ARG A 117 11.52 -12.05 10.32
CA ARG A 117 11.86 -11.49 9.01
C ARG A 117 12.18 -12.58 8.01
N MET A 118 11.73 -12.38 6.79
CA MET A 118 12.01 -13.29 5.68
C MET A 118 12.85 -12.59 4.59
N PRO A 119 13.76 -13.33 3.93
CA PRO A 119 14.21 -14.69 4.25
C PRO A 119 14.96 -14.77 5.58
N HIS A 120 14.77 -15.88 6.31
CA HIS A 120 15.58 -16.16 7.51
C HIS A 120 17.06 -16.27 7.15
N ALA A 121 17.93 -15.67 7.98
CA ALA A 121 19.39 -15.69 7.81
C ALA A 121 19.88 -15.18 6.43
N GLY A 122 19.00 -14.58 5.64
CA GLY A 122 19.30 -14.05 4.32
C GLY A 122 19.33 -12.52 4.29
N LYS A 123 19.60 -11.98 3.09
CA LYS A 123 19.43 -10.56 2.82
C LYS A 123 17.97 -10.27 2.49
N LYS A 124 17.51 -9.05 2.81
CA LYS A 124 16.20 -8.56 2.36
C LYS A 124 16.08 -8.70 0.85
N LEU A 125 14.91 -9.12 0.36
CA LEU A 125 14.67 -9.20 -1.08
C LEU A 125 14.91 -7.84 -1.74
N PRO A 126 15.37 -7.82 -3.01
CA PRO A 126 15.45 -6.61 -3.81
C PRO A 126 14.13 -5.84 -3.80
N LEU A 127 14.21 -4.52 -3.92
CA LEU A 127 13.04 -3.66 -3.90
C LEU A 127 12.07 -4.02 -5.04
N GLU A 128 12.61 -4.33 -6.20
CA GLU A 128 11.86 -4.66 -7.42
C GLU A 128 11.02 -5.93 -7.23
N GLU A 129 11.61 -6.99 -6.65
CA GLU A 129 10.90 -8.25 -6.38
C GLU A 129 9.76 -8.03 -5.37
N ARG A 130 10.01 -7.25 -4.31
CA ARG A 130 8.97 -6.90 -3.33
C ARG A 130 7.89 -6.01 -3.93
N ALA A 131 8.27 -5.06 -4.78
CA ALA A 131 7.32 -4.19 -5.47
C ALA A 131 6.42 -4.96 -6.44
N GLN A 132 6.94 -6.00 -7.07
CA GLN A 132 6.19 -6.89 -7.96
C GLN A 132 5.14 -7.69 -7.19
N ILE A 133 5.52 -8.30 -6.08
CA ILE A 133 4.59 -8.99 -5.17
C ILE A 133 3.53 -8.01 -4.64
N ARG A 134 3.93 -6.80 -4.23
CA ARG A 134 3.02 -5.75 -3.75
C ARG A 134 2.00 -5.37 -4.81
N ARG A 135 2.43 -5.18 -6.05
CA ARG A 135 1.54 -4.82 -7.16
C ARG A 135 0.52 -5.91 -7.43
N TRP A 136 0.95 -7.17 -7.48
CA TRP A 136 0.05 -8.31 -7.61
C TRP A 136 -1.04 -8.33 -6.53
N ILE A 137 -0.67 -8.08 -5.27
CA ILE A 137 -1.63 -8.00 -4.16
C ILE A 137 -2.61 -6.84 -4.35
N ILE A 138 -2.12 -5.63 -4.70
CA ILE A 138 -2.95 -4.45 -4.97
C ILE A 138 -3.96 -4.73 -6.09
N GLU A 139 -3.56 -5.45 -7.13
CA GLU A 139 -4.40 -5.81 -8.28
C GLU A 139 -5.39 -6.93 -7.97
N GLY A 140 -5.38 -7.45 -6.74
CA GLY A 140 -6.36 -8.40 -6.23
C GLY A 140 -5.83 -9.81 -6.03
N ALA A 141 -4.53 -10.03 -6.10
CA ALA A 141 -3.88 -11.32 -5.87
C ALA A 141 -4.53 -12.44 -6.71
N LYS A 142 -4.61 -12.26 -8.01
CA LYS A 142 -5.28 -13.19 -8.93
C LYS A 142 -4.36 -14.35 -9.36
N ASP A 143 -4.97 -15.48 -9.70
CA ASP A 143 -4.31 -16.59 -10.37
C ASP A 143 -4.34 -16.34 -11.89
N ASN A 144 -3.33 -15.74 -12.44
CA ASN A 144 -3.27 -15.31 -13.84
C ASN A 144 -1.87 -15.50 -14.45
#